data_931c71a9ab0645b5c57595cfeb10b2a8
#
_entry.id   931c71a9ab0645b5c57595cfeb10b2a8
#
_cell.length_a   1.000
_cell.length_b   1.000
_cell.length_c   1.000
_cell.angle_alpha   90.00
_cell.angle_beta   90.00
_cell.angle_gamma   90.00
#
_symmetry.space_group_name_H-M   'P 1'
#
loop_
_entity.id
_entity.type
_entity.pdbx_description
1 polymer ?
#
loop_
_entity_poly.entity_id
_entity_poly.type
_entity_poly.pdbx_seq_one_letter_code
_entity_poly.pdbx_strand_id
1 'polypeptide(L)'
;MKSKKKIVLAYSGGLDTSIILKWLQENYDAEVICYTADVGQEIDRKKIISNAKKFGVKNIIIKDLKDTFVKDYVYPMIRGHAIYEGVYLLGTSIARPLIAKDQIRVAKKFKAYAVSHGATGKGNDQVRFELGYHYFGPKIKIIAPWRIWKLKSRTDLINYAKKHGITIPKDKKGAPPFSIDDNLFHTSTEGKVLENPKNSAPEFIFQRTTSPEKAPNKPSFVTINFKNSDPSGINGKKLLPSKLLEKLNQLAGKNGIGRVDLVENRFIGIKSRGVYETPGGTLLIHAHRAIESVTLDKETMHKKDQIMPRYAELIYNGYWDSKERFKLQKIVDLKKNKVNGSVKLKLYKGNVIIESRQTKSSAYSMKKVSFEENKTFNKSNVERFINYHKKKLRS
;
A
#
# COMPACT_ATOMS: atom_id res chain seq x y z
N MET A 1 -44.01 -0.41 -12.72
CA MET A 1 -43.03 -1.21 -11.95
C MET A 1 -42.11 -0.29 -11.17
N LYS A 2 -42.00 -0.41 -9.86
CA LYS A 2 -40.99 0.34 -9.08
C LYS A 2 -39.62 -0.08 -9.54
N SER A 3 -38.76 0.87 -9.88
CA SER A 3 -37.34 0.56 -10.29
C SER A 3 -36.64 -0.15 -9.15
N LYS A 4 -36.00 -1.29 -9.43
CA LYS A 4 -35.19 -2.03 -8.43
C LYS A 4 -34.12 -1.12 -7.81
N LYS A 5 -33.86 -1.30 -6.52
CA LYS A 5 -32.75 -0.63 -5.84
C LYS A 5 -31.45 -1.06 -6.50
N LYS A 6 -30.51 -0.13 -6.69
CA LYS A 6 -29.18 -0.43 -7.24
C LYS A 6 -28.17 -0.49 -6.10
N ILE A 7 -27.31 -1.52 -6.10
CA ILE A 7 -26.22 -1.69 -5.14
C ILE A 7 -24.91 -1.86 -5.91
N VAL A 8 -23.89 -1.06 -5.60
CA VAL A 8 -22.55 -1.25 -6.17
C VAL A 8 -21.71 -2.09 -5.22
N LEU A 9 -21.33 -3.27 -5.67
CA LEU A 9 -20.52 -4.24 -4.93
C LEU A 9 -19.05 -4.13 -5.36
N ALA A 10 -18.13 -3.96 -4.40
CA ALA A 10 -16.70 -4.24 -4.62
C ALA A 10 -16.52 -5.74 -4.89
N TYR A 11 -16.27 -6.10 -6.15
CA TYR A 11 -16.33 -7.46 -6.64
C TYR A 11 -14.98 -7.91 -7.20
N SER A 12 -14.40 -8.96 -6.61
CA SER A 12 -13.14 -9.55 -7.05
C SER A 12 -13.31 -10.74 -8.00
N GLY A 13 -14.54 -11.26 -8.14
CA GLY A 13 -14.79 -12.50 -8.87
C GLY A 13 -14.45 -13.78 -8.10
N GLY A 14 -13.96 -13.66 -6.86
CA GLY A 14 -13.69 -14.77 -5.95
C GLY A 14 -14.95 -15.30 -5.25
N LEU A 15 -14.75 -16.34 -4.41
CA LEU A 15 -15.82 -17.04 -3.72
C LEU A 15 -16.67 -16.09 -2.87
N ASP A 16 -16.05 -15.37 -1.94
CA ASP A 16 -16.76 -14.54 -0.95
C ASP A 16 -17.59 -13.44 -1.64
N THR A 17 -17.00 -12.75 -2.62
CA THR A 17 -17.71 -11.68 -3.33
C THR A 17 -18.81 -12.22 -4.25
N SER A 18 -18.70 -13.46 -4.75
CA SER A 18 -19.77 -14.12 -5.52
C SER A 18 -20.93 -14.56 -4.63
N ILE A 19 -20.64 -15.01 -3.40
CA ILE A 19 -21.65 -15.27 -2.37
C ILE A 19 -22.39 -13.97 -2.01
N ILE A 20 -21.64 -12.90 -1.76
CA ILE A 20 -22.20 -11.57 -1.45
C ILE A 20 -23.08 -11.07 -2.59
N LEU A 21 -22.64 -11.20 -3.84
CA LEU A 21 -23.42 -10.82 -5.00
C LEU A 21 -24.82 -11.47 -4.99
N LYS A 22 -24.85 -12.79 -4.86
CA LYS A 22 -26.09 -13.56 -4.84
C LYS A 22 -26.95 -13.21 -3.62
N TRP A 23 -26.34 -13.09 -2.45
CA TRP A 23 -27.01 -12.72 -1.21
C TRP A 23 -27.67 -11.33 -1.29
N LEU A 24 -26.99 -10.34 -1.90
CA LEU A 24 -27.55 -9.00 -2.09
C LEU A 24 -28.77 -9.01 -3.01
N GLN A 25 -28.74 -9.81 -4.08
CA GLN A 25 -29.87 -9.95 -4.99
C GLN A 25 -31.10 -10.50 -4.28
N GLU A 26 -30.94 -11.51 -3.42
CA GLU A 26 -32.05 -12.18 -2.71
C GLU A 26 -32.60 -11.34 -1.56
N ASN A 27 -31.74 -10.73 -0.76
CA ASN A 27 -32.17 -10.06 0.47
C ASN A 27 -32.63 -8.61 0.27
N TYR A 28 -32.26 -7.98 -0.84
CA TYR A 28 -32.61 -6.57 -1.13
C TYR A 28 -33.48 -6.40 -2.36
N ASP A 29 -33.82 -7.47 -3.08
CA ASP A 29 -34.44 -7.40 -4.44
C ASP A 29 -33.78 -6.32 -5.31
N ALA A 30 -32.44 -6.37 -5.36
CA ALA A 30 -31.64 -5.30 -5.93
C ALA A 30 -30.98 -5.71 -7.29
N GLU A 31 -30.85 -4.72 -8.16
CA GLU A 31 -29.89 -4.78 -9.27
C GLU A 31 -28.47 -4.53 -8.70
N VAL A 32 -27.61 -5.56 -8.75
CA VAL A 32 -26.23 -5.43 -8.31
C VAL A 32 -25.35 -5.02 -9.48
N ILE A 33 -24.55 -3.98 -9.25
CA ILE A 33 -23.51 -3.50 -10.17
C ILE A 33 -22.17 -4.01 -9.63
N CYS A 34 -21.48 -4.86 -10.37
CA CYS A 34 -20.17 -5.35 -9.97
C CYS A 34 -19.09 -4.33 -10.35
N TYR A 35 -18.31 -3.90 -9.36
CA TYR A 35 -17.21 -2.97 -9.53
C TYR A 35 -15.89 -3.61 -9.11
N THR A 36 -14.91 -3.62 -9.99
CA THR A 36 -13.55 -4.11 -9.77
C THR A 36 -12.55 -2.99 -10.03
N ALA A 37 -11.75 -2.65 -9.04
CA ALA A 37 -10.60 -1.77 -9.19
C ALA A 37 -9.36 -2.60 -9.55
N ASP A 38 -8.71 -2.27 -10.65
CA ASP A 38 -7.39 -2.78 -11.01
C ASP A 38 -6.34 -1.84 -10.41
N VAL A 39 -5.78 -2.23 -9.28
CA VAL A 39 -4.67 -1.55 -8.61
C VAL A 39 -3.35 -2.32 -8.75
N GLY A 40 -3.29 -3.25 -9.72
CA GLY A 40 -2.11 -4.03 -10.08
C GLY A 40 -2.02 -5.42 -9.45
N GLN A 41 -3.11 -5.91 -8.85
CA GLN A 41 -3.27 -7.33 -8.52
C GLN A 41 -3.46 -8.14 -9.82
N GLU A 42 -3.22 -9.44 -9.75
CA GLU A 42 -3.53 -10.32 -10.87
C GLU A 42 -5.05 -10.37 -11.10
N ILE A 43 -5.50 -9.96 -12.29
CA ILE A 43 -6.91 -9.88 -12.66
C ILE A 43 -7.17 -10.74 -13.92
N ASP A 44 -7.96 -11.79 -13.74
CA ASP A 44 -8.61 -12.48 -14.87
C ASP A 44 -9.95 -11.78 -15.22
N ARG A 45 -9.87 -10.79 -16.10
CA ARG A 45 -11.04 -10.00 -16.52
C ARG A 45 -12.13 -10.87 -17.14
N LYS A 46 -11.77 -11.91 -17.91
CA LYS A 46 -12.74 -12.82 -18.55
C LYS A 46 -13.51 -13.60 -17.48
N LYS A 47 -12.80 -14.15 -16.50
CA LYS A 47 -13.38 -14.88 -15.38
C LYS A 47 -14.28 -14.01 -14.49
N ILE A 48 -13.86 -12.78 -14.16
CA ILE A 48 -14.67 -11.83 -13.41
C ILE A 48 -16.00 -11.56 -14.12
N ILE A 49 -15.93 -11.23 -15.42
CA ILE A 49 -17.12 -10.95 -16.23
C ILE A 49 -18.01 -12.19 -16.36
N SER A 50 -17.44 -13.34 -16.66
CA SER A 50 -18.18 -14.60 -16.78
C SER A 50 -18.89 -14.97 -15.48
N ASN A 51 -18.18 -14.88 -14.33
CA ASN A 51 -18.77 -15.20 -13.03
C ASN A 51 -19.92 -14.24 -12.67
N ALA A 52 -19.77 -12.94 -12.91
CA ALA A 52 -20.84 -11.99 -12.65
C ALA A 52 -22.06 -12.19 -13.58
N LYS A 53 -21.84 -12.46 -14.86
CA LYS A 53 -22.91 -12.73 -15.84
C LYS A 53 -23.72 -13.99 -15.51
N LYS A 54 -23.13 -15.03 -14.94
CA LYS A 54 -23.84 -16.23 -14.47
C LYS A 54 -24.98 -15.91 -13.49
N PHE A 55 -24.84 -14.81 -12.72
CA PHE A 55 -25.86 -14.31 -11.80
C PHE A 55 -26.72 -13.18 -12.37
N GLY A 56 -26.77 -13.02 -13.70
CA GLY A 56 -27.61 -12.03 -14.37
C GLY A 56 -27.16 -10.58 -14.20
N VAL A 57 -25.91 -10.34 -13.80
CA VAL A 57 -25.39 -8.97 -13.65
C VAL A 57 -25.25 -8.31 -15.01
N LYS A 58 -25.92 -7.17 -15.20
CA LYS A 58 -25.90 -6.39 -16.44
C LYS A 58 -24.73 -5.41 -16.49
N ASN A 59 -24.42 -4.80 -15.35
CA ASN A 59 -23.41 -3.76 -15.24
C ASN A 59 -22.17 -4.28 -14.50
N ILE A 60 -21.07 -4.50 -15.23
CA ILE A 60 -19.79 -4.96 -14.71
C ILE A 60 -18.74 -3.93 -15.11
N ILE A 61 -18.12 -3.30 -14.14
CA ILE A 61 -17.16 -2.22 -14.33
C ILE A 61 -15.81 -2.66 -13.81
N ILE A 62 -14.83 -2.76 -14.67
CA ILE A 62 -13.42 -3.03 -14.30
C ILE A 62 -12.62 -1.80 -14.69
N LYS A 63 -12.03 -1.13 -13.71
CA LYS A 63 -11.34 0.15 -13.91
C LYS A 63 -9.87 0.04 -13.58
N ASP A 64 -9.04 0.43 -14.54
CA ASP A 64 -7.60 0.54 -14.33
C ASP A 64 -7.29 1.80 -13.49
N LEU A 65 -6.72 1.60 -12.31
CA LEU A 65 -6.34 2.64 -11.38
C LEU A 65 -4.85 2.58 -11.00
N LYS A 66 -4.04 1.78 -11.71
CA LYS A 66 -2.62 1.53 -11.35
C LYS A 66 -1.79 2.82 -11.27
N ASP A 67 -1.87 3.67 -12.29
CA ASP A 67 -1.11 4.93 -12.26
C ASP A 67 -1.62 5.89 -11.18
N THR A 68 -2.94 6.00 -11.00
CA THR A 68 -3.54 6.79 -9.92
C THR A 68 -3.09 6.27 -8.55
N PHE A 69 -3.08 4.94 -8.36
CA PHE A 69 -2.63 4.30 -7.13
C PHE A 69 -1.19 4.66 -6.80
N VAL A 70 -0.29 4.53 -7.77
CA VAL A 70 1.13 4.82 -7.54
C VAL A 70 1.36 6.32 -7.32
N LYS A 71 0.81 7.16 -8.20
CA LYS A 71 1.06 8.60 -8.16
C LYS A 71 0.44 9.30 -6.94
N ASP A 72 -0.84 8.96 -6.64
CA ASP A 72 -1.62 9.74 -5.67
C ASP A 72 -1.68 9.09 -4.27
N TYR A 73 -1.21 7.83 -4.13
CA TYR A 73 -1.22 7.10 -2.86
C TYR A 73 0.18 6.59 -2.47
N VAL A 74 0.88 5.87 -3.36
CA VAL A 74 2.22 5.34 -3.06
C VAL A 74 3.23 6.48 -2.90
N TYR A 75 3.33 7.40 -3.86
CA TYR A 75 4.33 8.46 -3.82
C TYR A 75 4.19 9.40 -2.61
N PRO A 76 2.99 9.90 -2.25
CA PRO A 76 2.81 10.68 -1.02
C PRO A 76 3.24 9.93 0.24
N MET A 77 2.94 8.63 0.31
CA MET A 77 3.35 7.77 1.42
C MET A 77 4.88 7.60 1.46
N ILE A 78 5.53 7.38 0.30
CA ILE A 78 7.01 7.31 0.19
C ILE A 78 7.64 8.63 0.63
N ARG A 79 7.12 9.78 0.19
CA ARG A 79 7.61 11.10 0.63
C ARG A 79 7.52 11.30 2.15
N GLY A 80 6.50 10.72 2.77
CA GLY A 80 6.33 10.74 4.22
C GLY A 80 7.15 9.71 4.97
N HIS A 81 7.88 8.84 4.28
CA HIS A 81 8.54 7.67 4.88
C HIS A 81 7.61 6.89 5.81
N ALA A 82 6.32 6.78 5.45
CA ALA A 82 5.31 6.17 6.29
C ALA A 82 5.57 4.67 6.46
N ILE A 83 6.08 4.31 7.62
CA ILE A 83 6.39 2.93 8.00
C ILE A 83 5.66 2.64 9.31
N TYR A 84 4.69 1.74 9.27
CA TYR A 84 3.93 1.36 10.46
C TYR A 84 4.72 0.35 11.29
N GLU A 85 4.77 0.58 12.60
CA GLU A 85 5.51 -0.27 13.57
C GLU A 85 6.95 -0.58 13.14
N GLY A 86 7.60 0.37 12.45
CA GLY A 86 9.01 0.31 12.09
C GLY A 86 9.36 -0.49 10.83
N VAL A 87 8.42 -1.28 10.27
CA VAL A 87 8.73 -2.18 9.15
C VAL A 87 7.66 -2.27 8.05
N TYR A 88 6.38 -2.03 8.36
CA TYR A 88 5.28 -2.26 7.42
C TYR A 88 5.02 -1.04 6.51
N LEU A 89 5.12 -1.23 5.19
CA LEU A 89 4.98 -0.18 4.16
C LEU A 89 3.52 0.06 3.71
N LEU A 90 2.51 -0.33 4.48
CA LEU A 90 1.11 0.11 4.36
C LEU A 90 0.40 -0.18 3.03
N GLY A 91 0.84 -1.16 2.24
CA GLY A 91 0.31 -1.39 0.89
C GLY A 91 -1.19 -1.64 0.80
N THR A 92 -1.76 -2.45 1.71
CA THR A 92 -3.22 -2.65 1.79
C THR A 92 -3.92 -1.37 2.25
N SER A 93 -3.33 -0.67 3.23
CA SER A 93 -3.95 0.51 3.85
C SER A 93 -4.17 1.66 2.88
N ILE A 94 -3.27 1.85 1.90
CA ILE A 94 -3.38 2.91 0.89
C ILE A 94 -4.25 2.52 -0.32
N ALA A 95 -4.48 1.22 -0.57
CA ALA A 95 -5.31 0.78 -1.69
C ALA A 95 -6.81 0.96 -1.41
N ARG A 96 -7.25 0.69 -0.18
CA ARG A 96 -8.68 0.73 0.18
C ARG A 96 -9.33 2.10 0.04
N PRO A 97 -8.72 3.23 0.45
CA PRO A 97 -9.28 4.57 0.23
C PRO A 97 -9.49 4.89 -1.26
N LEU A 98 -8.55 4.52 -2.13
CA LEU A 98 -8.70 4.71 -3.57
C LEU A 98 -9.88 3.91 -4.12
N ILE A 99 -9.97 2.63 -3.76
CA ILE A 99 -11.05 1.74 -4.21
C ILE A 99 -12.40 2.28 -3.74
N ALA A 100 -12.51 2.68 -2.47
CA ALA A 100 -13.73 3.25 -1.89
C ALA A 100 -14.14 4.54 -2.60
N LYS A 101 -13.21 5.45 -2.85
CA LYS A 101 -13.46 6.70 -3.57
C LYS A 101 -14.03 6.45 -4.96
N ASP A 102 -13.43 5.56 -5.73
CA ASP A 102 -13.87 5.31 -7.11
C ASP A 102 -15.19 4.50 -7.13
N GLN A 103 -15.40 3.57 -6.18
CA GLN A 103 -16.66 2.86 -6.03
C GLN A 103 -17.82 3.81 -5.71
N ILE A 104 -17.61 4.81 -4.85
CA ILE A 104 -18.61 5.87 -4.58
C ILE A 104 -18.89 6.71 -5.83
N ARG A 105 -17.86 7.00 -6.65
CA ARG A 105 -18.07 7.67 -7.94
C ARG A 105 -18.98 6.86 -8.86
N VAL A 106 -18.77 5.55 -8.94
CA VAL A 106 -19.66 4.63 -9.67
C VAL A 106 -21.06 4.64 -9.07
N ALA A 107 -21.18 4.54 -7.75
CA ALA A 107 -22.48 4.57 -7.06
C ALA A 107 -23.26 5.85 -7.38
N LYS A 108 -22.63 7.01 -7.36
CA LYS A 108 -23.24 8.29 -7.73
C LYS A 108 -23.70 8.29 -9.20
N LYS A 109 -22.85 7.79 -10.14
CA LYS A 109 -23.20 7.70 -11.58
C LYS A 109 -24.46 6.87 -11.82
N PHE A 110 -24.62 5.76 -11.11
CA PHE A 110 -25.77 4.87 -11.25
C PHE A 110 -26.95 5.23 -10.33
N LYS A 111 -26.85 6.33 -9.56
CA LYS A 111 -27.82 6.72 -8.53
C LYS A 111 -28.13 5.53 -7.61
N ALA A 112 -27.09 4.85 -7.15
CA ALA A 112 -27.20 3.65 -6.34
C ALA A 112 -27.72 3.96 -4.93
N TYR A 113 -28.58 3.07 -4.43
CA TYR A 113 -29.09 3.11 -3.06
C TYR A 113 -28.01 2.83 -2.03
N ALA A 114 -27.09 1.89 -2.36
CA ALA A 114 -26.06 1.46 -1.43
C ALA A 114 -24.76 1.05 -2.14
N VAL A 115 -23.69 0.98 -1.35
CA VAL A 115 -22.43 0.29 -1.69
C VAL A 115 -22.23 -0.91 -0.76
N SER A 116 -21.49 -1.91 -1.24
CA SER A 116 -21.16 -3.11 -0.46
C SER A 116 -19.72 -3.52 -0.69
N HIS A 117 -19.11 -4.16 0.33
CA HIS A 117 -17.77 -4.72 0.28
C HIS A 117 -17.70 -6.12 0.89
N GLY A 118 -16.65 -6.87 0.57
CA GLY A 118 -16.42 -8.22 1.06
C GLY A 118 -15.42 -8.31 2.23
N ALA A 119 -15.06 -7.21 2.85
CA ALA A 119 -14.14 -7.22 3.98
C ALA A 119 -14.78 -7.89 5.20
N THR A 120 -14.01 -8.79 5.84
CA THR A 120 -14.46 -9.56 7.01
C THR A 120 -14.55 -8.70 8.27
N GLY A 121 -15.40 -9.12 9.23
CA GLY A 121 -15.63 -8.37 10.47
C GLY A 121 -14.43 -8.28 11.42
N LYS A 122 -13.37 -9.08 11.21
CA LYS A 122 -12.15 -9.10 12.03
C LYS A 122 -10.97 -8.33 11.43
N GLY A 123 -11.12 -7.80 10.20
CA GLY A 123 -10.04 -7.09 9.49
C GLY A 123 -10.18 -5.58 9.55
N ASN A 124 -9.04 -4.87 9.44
CA ASN A 124 -9.02 -3.41 9.33
C ASN A 124 -9.67 -2.90 8.03
N ASP A 125 -9.77 -3.74 7.01
CA ASP A 125 -10.22 -3.33 5.68
C ASP A 125 -11.66 -2.86 5.65
N GLN A 126 -12.54 -3.44 6.50
CA GLN A 126 -13.90 -2.93 6.64
C GLN A 126 -13.91 -1.47 7.10
N VAL A 127 -13.05 -1.13 8.08
CA VAL A 127 -12.93 0.25 8.58
C VAL A 127 -12.44 1.18 7.47
N ARG A 128 -11.40 0.76 6.74
CA ARG A 128 -10.81 1.54 5.65
C ARG A 128 -11.80 1.81 4.51
N PHE A 129 -12.59 0.80 4.12
CA PHE A 129 -13.65 0.97 3.13
C PHE A 129 -14.73 1.94 3.62
N GLU A 130 -15.24 1.72 4.82
CA GLU A 130 -16.39 2.47 5.33
C GLU A 130 -16.04 3.92 5.65
N LEU A 131 -14.86 4.20 6.21
CA LEU A 131 -14.37 5.58 6.37
C LEU A 131 -14.30 6.30 5.02
N GLY A 132 -13.77 5.64 3.97
CA GLY A 132 -13.76 6.17 2.61
C GLY A 132 -15.19 6.41 2.07
N TYR A 133 -16.09 5.45 2.26
CA TYR A 133 -17.48 5.63 1.81
C TYR A 133 -18.17 6.79 2.52
N HIS A 134 -18.02 6.90 3.84
CA HIS A 134 -18.57 8.03 4.60
C HIS A 134 -18.03 9.38 4.14
N TYR A 135 -16.74 9.44 3.83
CA TYR A 135 -16.10 10.68 3.37
C TYR A 135 -16.60 11.11 1.98
N PHE A 136 -16.65 10.18 1.01
CA PHE A 136 -16.99 10.52 -0.37
C PHE A 136 -18.48 10.45 -0.69
N GLY A 137 -19.27 9.74 0.10
CA GLY A 137 -20.70 9.51 -0.14
C GLY A 137 -21.52 9.38 1.14
N PRO A 138 -21.55 10.41 2.03
CA PRO A 138 -22.18 10.29 3.38
C PRO A 138 -23.66 9.94 3.37
N LYS A 139 -24.36 10.15 2.24
CA LYS A 139 -25.77 9.83 2.06
C LYS A 139 -26.01 8.43 1.44
N ILE A 140 -24.96 7.75 0.97
CA ILE A 140 -25.07 6.43 0.35
C ILE A 140 -25.03 5.37 1.46
N LYS A 141 -26.03 4.46 1.49
CA LYS A 141 -26.09 3.39 2.48
C LYS A 141 -24.94 2.40 2.29
N ILE A 142 -24.38 1.91 3.39
CA ILE A 142 -23.34 0.88 3.37
C ILE A 142 -23.99 -0.45 3.78
N ILE A 143 -23.72 -1.49 3.01
CA ILE A 143 -24.12 -2.87 3.32
C ILE A 143 -22.85 -3.70 3.49
N ALA A 144 -22.60 -4.15 4.72
CA ALA A 144 -21.46 -4.98 5.09
C ALA A 144 -21.94 -6.41 5.44
N PRO A 145 -22.08 -7.32 4.48
CA PRO A 145 -22.70 -8.64 4.67
C PRO A 145 -22.11 -9.43 5.82
N TRP A 146 -20.79 -9.45 5.94
CA TRP A 146 -20.08 -10.16 7.01
C TRP A 146 -20.52 -9.80 8.44
N ARG A 147 -21.16 -8.66 8.66
CA ARG A 147 -21.69 -8.24 9.96
C ARG A 147 -23.18 -8.53 10.16
N ILE A 148 -23.91 -8.75 9.06
CA ILE A 148 -25.39 -8.81 9.11
C ILE A 148 -25.99 -10.12 8.62
N TRP A 149 -25.25 -10.92 7.82
CA TRP A 149 -25.78 -12.18 7.32
C TRP A 149 -25.70 -13.32 8.35
N LYS A 150 -26.47 -14.38 8.09
CA LYS A 150 -26.52 -15.56 8.97
C LYS A 150 -25.44 -16.61 8.66
N LEU A 151 -24.61 -16.40 7.64
CA LEU A 151 -23.55 -17.31 7.23
C LEU A 151 -22.34 -17.13 8.16
N LYS A 152 -22.32 -17.83 9.29
CA LYS A 152 -21.32 -17.63 10.36
C LYS A 152 -20.05 -18.43 10.19
N SER A 153 -20.11 -19.54 9.46
CA SER A 153 -18.99 -20.47 9.30
C SER A 153 -18.60 -20.62 7.84
N ARG A 154 -17.38 -21.14 7.62
CA ARG A 154 -16.93 -21.52 6.27
C ARG A 154 -17.81 -22.61 5.67
N THR A 155 -18.31 -23.52 6.50
CA THR A 155 -19.27 -24.56 6.08
C THR A 155 -20.56 -23.94 5.55
N ASP A 156 -21.10 -22.92 6.21
CA ASP A 156 -22.28 -22.20 5.74
C ASP A 156 -22.04 -21.53 4.39
N LEU A 157 -20.88 -20.91 4.22
CA LEU A 157 -20.47 -20.28 2.95
C LEU A 157 -20.35 -21.31 1.83
N ILE A 158 -19.74 -22.46 2.11
CA ILE A 158 -19.59 -23.54 1.14
C ILE A 158 -20.96 -24.12 0.76
N ASN A 159 -21.84 -24.36 1.72
CA ASN A 159 -23.19 -24.86 1.49
C ASN A 159 -24.02 -23.86 0.67
N TYR A 160 -23.94 -22.57 1.01
CA TYR A 160 -24.57 -21.52 0.24
C TYR A 160 -24.02 -21.47 -1.19
N ALA A 161 -22.72 -21.55 -1.36
CA ALA A 161 -22.08 -21.57 -2.67
C ALA A 161 -22.54 -22.77 -3.52
N LYS A 162 -22.59 -23.99 -2.95
CA LYS A 162 -23.10 -25.18 -3.63
C LYS A 162 -24.55 -25.02 -4.06
N LYS A 163 -25.42 -24.55 -3.16
CA LYS A 163 -26.85 -24.31 -3.43
C LYS A 163 -27.07 -23.39 -4.62
N HIS A 164 -26.19 -22.39 -4.81
CA HIS A 164 -26.33 -21.38 -5.86
C HIS A 164 -25.39 -21.56 -7.06
N GLY A 165 -24.70 -22.72 -7.18
CA GLY A 165 -23.81 -23.01 -8.30
C GLY A 165 -22.56 -22.10 -8.36
N ILE A 166 -22.12 -21.57 -7.23
CA ILE A 166 -20.93 -20.72 -7.12
C ILE A 166 -19.68 -21.62 -7.12
N THR A 167 -18.73 -21.37 -8.01
CA THR A 167 -17.49 -22.14 -8.10
C THR A 167 -16.64 -21.97 -6.84
N ILE A 168 -16.32 -23.08 -6.17
CA ILE A 168 -15.48 -23.10 -4.97
C ILE A 168 -14.04 -23.42 -5.41
N PRO A 169 -13.07 -22.48 -5.25
CA PRO A 169 -11.67 -22.76 -5.52
C PRO A 169 -11.15 -23.82 -4.55
N LYS A 170 -10.40 -24.79 -5.09
CA LYS A 170 -9.66 -25.78 -4.29
C LYS A 170 -8.18 -25.43 -4.37
N ASP A 171 -7.47 -25.41 -3.25
CA ASP A 171 -6.01 -25.41 -3.30
C ASP A 171 -5.53 -26.82 -3.72
N LYS A 172 -4.25 -26.95 -4.04
CA LYS A 172 -3.65 -28.21 -4.51
C LYS A 172 -3.78 -29.38 -3.49
N LYS A 173 -4.17 -29.10 -2.24
CA LYS A 173 -4.33 -30.06 -1.14
C LYS A 173 -5.77 -30.15 -0.62
N GLY A 174 -6.72 -29.45 -1.26
CA GLY A 174 -8.12 -29.41 -0.81
C GLY A 174 -8.37 -28.59 0.48
N ALA A 175 -7.33 -28.02 1.08
CA ALA A 175 -7.44 -27.15 2.25
C ALA A 175 -7.83 -25.70 1.85
N PRO A 176 -8.39 -24.90 2.77
CA PRO A 176 -8.63 -23.49 2.49
C PRO A 176 -7.34 -22.76 2.07
N PRO A 177 -7.36 -21.89 1.08
CA PRO A 177 -6.19 -21.09 0.71
C PRO A 177 -5.78 -20.15 1.85
N PHE A 178 -4.53 -19.68 1.85
CA PHE A 178 -4.13 -18.52 2.66
C PHE A 178 -5.00 -17.30 2.28
N SER A 179 -5.20 -16.38 3.23
CA SER A 179 -5.76 -15.09 2.91
C SER A 179 -4.66 -14.24 2.27
N ILE A 180 -4.83 -13.94 1.00
CA ILE A 180 -3.87 -13.15 0.23
C ILE A 180 -4.54 -11.87 -0.24
N ASP A 181 -3.90 -10.73 0.03
CA ASP A 181 -4.29 -9.42 -0.48
C ASP A 181 -3.14 -8.85 -1.31
N ASP A 182 -3.42 -8.54 -2.55
CA ASP A 182 -2.43 -8.18 -3.55
C ASP A 182 -2.77 -6.88 -4.26
N ASN A 183 -1.75 -6.06 -4.53
CA ASN A 183 -1.81 -4.88 -5.38
C ASN A 183 -0.42 -4.59 -5.96
N LEU A 184 -0.29 -3.56 -6.80
CA LEU A 184 0.97 -3.25 -7.46
C LEU A 184 2.12 -2.95 -6.48
N PHE A 185 1.81 -2.43 -5.30
CA PHE A 185 2.82 -2.04 -4.31
C PHE A 185 3.28 -3.19 -3.42
N HIS A 186 2.35 -4.08 -3.02
CA HIS A 186 2.67 -5.16 -2.10
C HIS A 186 1.76 -6.39 -2.22
N THR A 187 2.18 -7.48 -1.60
CA THR A 187 1.35 -8.65 -1.29
C THR A 187 1.38 -8.89 0.21
N SER A 188 0.22 -9.20 0.80
CA SER A 188 0.12 -9.70 2.17
C SER A 188 -0.40 -11.13 2.18
N THR A 189 0.14 -11.97 3.06
CA THR A 189 -0.28 -13.35 3.28
C THR A 189 -0.53 -13.58 4.75
N GLU A 190 -1.72 -14.07 5.10
CA GLU A 190 -2.17 -14.33 6.47
C GLU A 190 -2.86 -15.69 6.61
N GLY A 191 -2.97 -16.17 7.85
CA GLY A 191 -3.75 -17.37 8.19
C GLY A 191 -2.97 -18.68 8.22
N LYS A 192 -3.65 -19.77 8.52
CA LYS A 192 -3.10 -21.14 8.61
C LYS A 192 -1.89 -21.22 9.55
N VAL A 193 -0.78 -21.79 9.05
CA VAL A 193 0.47 -21.96 9.79
C VAL A 193 1.03 -20.65 10.35
N LEU A 194 0.70 -19.51 9.70
CA LEU A 194 1.15 -18.18 10.15
C LEU A 194 0.42 -17.69 11.40
N GLU A 195 -0.74 -18.26 11.76
CA GLU A 195 -1.48 -17.89 12.98
C GLU A 195 -0.69 -18.20 14.25
N ASN A 196 0.18 -19.20 14.20
CA ASN A 196 1.09 -19.53 15.29
C ASN A 196 2.44 -18.83 15.07
N PRO A 197 2.82 -17.83 15.90
CA PRO A 197 4.06 -17.09 15.73
C PRO A 197 5.33 -17.92 15.97
N LYS A 198 5.21 -19.13 16.54
CA LYS A 198 6.33 -20.08 16.69
C LYS A 198 6.75 -20.72 15.37
N ASN A 199 5.88 -20.72 14.35
CA ASN A 199 6.17 -21.34 13.06
C ASN A 199 6.86 -20.33 12.13
N SER A 200 7.91 -20.77 11.46
CA SER A 200 8.51 -19.99 10.37
C SER A 200 7.53 -19.84 9.20
N ALA A 201 7.61 -18.72 8.50
CA ALA A 201 6.87 -18.51 7.26
C ALA A 201 7.43 -19.46 6.17
N PRO A 202 6.62 -20.37 5.59
CA PRO A 202 7.10 -21.30 4.58
C PRO A 202 7.48 -20.57 3.28
N GLU A 203 8.56 -20.99 2.62
CA GLU A 203 9.06 -20.32 1.41
C GLU A 203 8.01 -20.22 0.29
N PHE A 204 7.13 -21.20 0.16
CA PHE A 204 6.11 -21.23 -0.90
C PHE A 204 5.04 -20.14 -0.81
N ILE A 205 4.93 -19.41 0.31
CA ILE A 205 3.99 -18.29 0.43
C ILE A 205 4.49 -16.99 -0.22
N PHE A 206 5.81 -16.88 -0.41
CA PHE A 206 6.41 -15.74 -1.07
C PHE A 206 6.20 -15.84 -2.59
N GLN A 207 5.49 -14.88 -3.15
CA GLN A 207 5.05 -14.89 -4.56
C GLN A 207 5.84 -13.89 -5.43
N ARG A 208 6.40 -12.84 -4.81
CA ARG A 208 7.07 -11.75 -5.51
C ARG A 208 8.58 -11.76 -5.36
N THR A 209 9.09 -12.48 -4.37
CA THR A 209 10.50 -12.45 -4.01
C THR A 209 11.11 -13.84 -4.01
N THR A 210 12.27 -13.95 -4.62
CA THR A 210 13.15 -15.12 -4.47
C THR A 210 13.74 -15.13 -3.06
N SER A 211 13.97 -16.31 -2.46
CA SER A 211 14.70 -16.38 -1.18
C SER A 211 16.08 -15.73 -1.32
N PRO A 212 16.57 -14.98 -0.31
CA PRO A 212 17.89 -14.37 -0.36
C PRO A 212 19.02 -15.35 -0.68
N GLU A 213 18.95 -16.59 -0.20
CA GLU A 213 19.95 -17.64 -0.46
C GLU A 213 19.95 -18.04 -1.94
N LYS A 214 18.77 -18.10 -2.58
CA LYS A 214 18.60 -18.46 -4.00
C LYS A 214 18.72 -17.27 -4.95
N ALA A 215 18.84 -16.04 -4.42
CA ALA A 215 19.04 -14.84 -5.22
C ALA A 215 20.40 -14.88 -5.95
N PRO A 216 20.53 -14.16 -7.09
CA PRO A 216 21.74 -14.19 -7.90
C PRO A 216 23.02 -13.85 -7.12
N ASN A 217 24.12 -14.57 -7.41
CA ASN A 217 25.44 -14.30 -6.83
C ASN A 217 26.12 -13.03 -7.41
N LYS A 218 25.61 -12.50 -8.53
CA LYS A 218 26.04 -11.22 -9.08
C LYS A 218 25.08 -10.12 -8.64
N PRO A 219 25.56 -8.99 -8.10
CA PRO A 219 24.70 -7.87 -7.72
C PRO A 219 24.04 -7.24 -8.94
N SER A 220 22.84 -6.73 -8.74
CA SER A 220 22.13 -5.90 -9.72
C SER A 220 22.25 -4.43 -9.33
N PHE A 221 22.31 -3.54 -10.33
CA PHE A 221 22.38 -2.10 -10.09
C PHE A 221 21.18 -1.41 -10.72
N VAL A 222 20.66 -0.40 -10.04
CA VAL A 222 19.56 0.43 -10.54
C VAL A 222 19.73 1.88 -10.10
N THR A 223 19.54 2.81 -11.02
CA THR A 223 19.53 4.24 -10.72
C THR A 223 18.10 4.74 -10.76
N ILE A 224 17.57 5.26 -9.64
CA ILE A 224 16.24 5.84 -9.54
C ILE A 224 16.36 7.36 -9.65
N ASN A 225 15.65 7.95 -10.59
CA ASN A 225 15.61 9.39 -10.81
C ASN A 225 14.43 10.00 -10.05
N PHE A 226 14.65 11.16 -9.43
CA PHE A 226 13.65 11.92 -8.68
C PHE A 226 13.44 13.30 -9.27
N LYS A 227 12.17 13.73 -9.32
CA LYS A 227 11.77 15.10 -9.67
C LYS A 227 10.71 15.57 -8.69
N ASN A 228 10.97 16.68 -8.00
CA ASN A 228 10.07 17.21 -6.96
C ASN A 228 9.68 16.13 -5.93
N SER A 229 10.68 15.36 -5.47
CA SER A 229 10.52 14.27 -4.49
C SER A 229 9.85 12.98 -5.01
N ASP A 230 9.24 13.00 -6.19
CA ASP A 230 8.60 11.82 -6.77
C ASP A 230 9.56 11.04 -7.68
N PRO A 231 9.53 9.71 -7.67
CA PRO A 231 10.24 8.90 -8.65
C PRO A 231 9.77 9.21 -10.06
N SER A 232 10.70 9.47 -10.97
CA SER A 232 10.38 9.94 -12.33
C SER A 232 10.95 9.06 -13.45
N GLY A 233 11.87 8.15 -13.10
CA GLY A 233 12.49 7.26 -14.07
C GLY A 233 13.48 6.29 -13.45
N ILE A 234 13.95 5.36 -14.28
CA ILE A 234 14.94 4.34 -13.94
C ILE A 234 16.05 4.37 -15.01
N ASN A 235 17.31 4.40 -14.57
CA ASN A 235 18.48 4.42 -15.44
C ASN A 235 18.41 5.50 -16.53
N GLY A 236 17.95 6.72 -16.16
CA GLY A 236 17.80 7.86 -17.06
C GLY A 236 16.55 7.84 -17.95
N LYS A 237 15.80 6.74 -18.01
CA LYS A 237 14.56 6.64 -18.81
C LYS A 237 13.35 7.03 -17.97
N LYS A 238 12.57 8.00 -18.44
CA LYS A 238 11.27 8.36 -17.83
C LYS A 238 10.28 7.21 -18.00
N LEU A 239 9.47 6.97 -17.00
CA LEU A 239 8.45 5.92 -16.99
C LEU A 239 7.15 6.44 -16.36
N LEU A 240 6.03 5.85 -16.77
CA LEU A 240 4.77 6.01 -16.04
C LEU A 240 4.91 5.44 -14.63
N PRO A 241 4.21 6.01 -13.63
CA PRO A 241 4.33 5.59 -12.23
C PRO A 241 4.16 4.08 -12.01
N SER A 242 3.13 3.48 -12.60
CA SER A 242 2.88 2.04 -12.51
C SER A 242 4.01 1.22 -13.12
N LYS A 243 4.50 1.61 -14.31
CA LYS A 243 5.59 0.91 -15.00
C LYS A 243 6.94 1.03 -14.29
N LEU A 244 7.16 2.16 -13.62
CA LEU A 244 8.35 2.35 -12.78
C LEU A 244 8.31 1.36 -11.61
N LEU A 245 7.19 1.29 -10.90
CA LEU A 245 7.03 0.39 -9.74
C LEU A 245 7.08 -1.09 -10.16
N GLU A 246 6.45 -1.48 -11.28
CA GLU A 246 6.55 -2.84 -11.84
C GLU A 246 8.01 -3.27 -12.05
N LYS A 247 8.82 -2.40 -12.68
CA LYS A 247 10.24 -2.69 -12.91
C LYS A 247 11.04 -2.80 -11.61
N LEU A 248 10.77 -1.92 -10.64
CA LEU A 248 11.42 -2.01 -9.34
C LEU A 248 11.02 -3.28 -8.59
N ASN A 249 9.76 -3.69 -8.64
CA ASN A 249 9.29 -4.95 -8.08
C ASN A 249 10.04 -6.15 -8.66
N GLN A 250 10.19 -6.21 -9.98
CA GLN A 250 10.91 -7.30 -10.65
C GLN A 250 12.40 -7.35 -10.24
N LEU A 251 13.07 -6.20 -10.23
CA LEU A 251 14.48 -6.11 -9.86
C LEU A 251 14.71 -6.49 -8.39
N ALA A 252 13.92 -5.91 -7.49
CA ALA A 252 14.03 -6.16 -6.05
C ALA A 252 13.65 -7.60 -5.71
N GLY A 253 12.54 -8.09 -6.25
CA GLY A 253 12.06 -9.45 -6.02
C GLY A 253 13.05 -10.51 -6.46
N LYS A 254 13.67 -10.36 -7.64
CA LYS A 254 14.74 -11.24 -8.12
C LYS A 254 15.95 -11.29 -7.16
N ASN A 255 16.23 -10.20 -6.45
CA ASN A 255 17.33 -10.09 -5.50
C ASN A 255 16.93 -10.40 -4.05
N GLY A 256 15.74 -10.94 -3.81
CA GLY A 256 15.25 -11.36 -2.49
C GLY A 256 14.89 -10.21 -1.55
N ILE A 257 14.61 -9.01 -2.09
CA ILE A 257 14.38 -7.79 -1.32
C ILE A 257 12.89 -7.56 -1.09
N GLY A 258 12.52 -7.12 0.13
CA GLY A 258 11.18 -6.62 0.45
C GLY A 258 10.29 -7.56 1.25
N ARG A 259 10.83 -8.60 1.88
CA ARG A 259 10.11 -9.50 2.79
C ARG A 259 10.03 -8.92 4.19
N VAL A 260 8.85 -9.00 4.79
CA VAL A 260 8.60 -8.61 6.18
C VAL A 260 7.67 -9.62 6.83
N ASP A 261 8.01 -10.11 8.02
CA ASP A 261 7.16 -10.93 8.89
C ASP A 261 6.89 -10.13 10.15
N LEU A 262 5.63 -9.80 10.42
CA LEU A 262 5.25 -8.84 11.46
C LEU A 262 4.04 -9.33 12.24
N VAL A 263 4.12 -9.25 13.56
CA VAL A 263 2.94 -9.30 14.44
C VAL A 263 2.54 -7.85 14.74
N GLU A 264 1.53 -7.36 14.02
CA GLU A 264 1.07 -5.98 14.08
C GLU A 264 -0.10 -5.76 15.03
N ASN A 265 -0.25 -4.54 15.51
CA ASN A 265 -1.43 -4.11 16.28
C ASN A 265 -2.49 -3.58 15.32
N ARG A 266 -3.58 -4.33 15.15
CA ARG A 266 -4.71 -3.88 14.32
C ARG A 266 -5.49 -2.75 14.99
N PHE A 267 -6.02 -1.84 14.19
CA PHE A 267 -6.82 -0.71 14.67
C PHE A 267 -8.04 -1.14 15.50
N ILE A 268 -8.61 -2.30 15.19
CA ILE A 268 -9.71 -2.90 15.94
C ILE A 268 -9.32 -3.52 17.30
N GLY A 269 -8.06 -3.35 17.75
CA GLY A 269 -7.61 -3.72 19.09
C GLY A 269 -7.06 -5.14 19.26
N ILE A 270 -6.77 -5.87 18.17
CA ILE A 270 -6.18 -7.22 18.23
C ILE A 270 -4.81 -7.26 17.58
N LYS A 271 -3.95 -8.19 18.01
CA LYS A 271 -2.70 -8.51 17.31
C LYS A 271 -2.95 -9.54 16.22
N SER A 272 -2.27 -9.38 15.10
CA SER A 272 -2.32 -10.33 13.98
C SER A 272 -0.98 -10.42 13.30
N ARG A 273 -0.59 -11.62 12.89
CA ARG A 273 0.62 -11.82 12.10
C ARG A 273 0.30 -11.78 10.61
N GLY A 274 1.05 -10.97 9.88
CA GLY A 274 1.05 -10.91 8.43
C GLY A 274 2.45 -11.05 7.88
N VAL A 275 2.59 -11.73 6.75
CA VAL A 275 3.82 -11.78 5.97
C VAL A 275 3.62 -10.95 4.72
N TYR A 276 4.51 -10.00 4.51
CA TYR A 276 4.40 -8.97 3.48
C TYR A 276 5.57 -9.04 2.50
N GLU A 277 5.28 -8.76 1.25
CA GLU A 277 6.29 -8.58 0.20
C GLU A 277 6.08 -7.22 -0.45
N THR A 278 7.07 -6.32 -0.29
CA THR A 278 7.00 -4.95 -0.84
C THR A 278 8.33 -4.62 -1.55
N PRO A 279 8.69 -5.36 -2.61
CA PRO A 279 10.03 -5.30 -3.17
C PRO A 279 10.38 -3.91 -3.74
N GLY A 280 9.61 -3.37 -4.66
CA GLY A 280 9.85 -2.05 -5.25
C GLY A 280 9.68 -0.91 -4.26
N GLY A 281 8.72 -1.05 -3.32
CA GLY A 281 8.51 -0.08 -2.25
C GLY A 281 9.72 0.05 -1.34
N THR A 282 10.39 -1.07 -1.02
CA THR A 282 11.62 -1.08 -0.25
C THR A 282 12.73 -0.28 -0.97
N LEU A 283 12.90 -0.48 -2.29
CA LEU A 283 13.87 0.31 -3.05
C LEU A 283 13.54 1.81 -3.03
N LEU A 284 12.25 2.15 -3.18
CA LEU A 284 11.80 3.54 -3.18
C LEU A 284 12.06 4.23 -1.83
N ILE A 285 11.78 3.59 -0.70
CA ILE A 285 12.05 4.15 0.64
C ILE A 285 13.56 4.41 0.81
N HIS A 286 14.41 3.43 0.50
CA HIS A 286 15.86 3.59 0.61
C HIS A 286 16.40 4.70 -0.30
N ALA A 287 16.00 4.72 -1.56
CA ALA A 287 16.45 5.74 -2.52
C ALA A 287 15.94 7.13 -2.17
N HIS A 288 14.67 7.24 -1.75
CA HIS A 288 14.08 8.52 -1.38
C HIS A 288 14.77 9.11 -0.15
N ARG A 289 15.01 8.30 0.90
CA ARG A 289 15.77 8.76 2.07
C ARG A 289 17.19 9.21 1.69
N ALA A 290 17.83 8.48 0.77
CA ALA A 290 19.16 8.81 0.31
C ALA A 290 19.23 10.13 -0.47
N ILE A 291 18.26 10.47 -1.32
CA ILE A 291 18.24 11.75 -2.03
C ILE A 291 17.87 12.90 -1.09
N GLU A 292 16.96 12.70 -0.16
CA GLU A 292 16.63 13.71 0.86
C GLU A 292 17.84 14.08 1.71
N SER A 293 18.66 13.10 2.09
CA SER A 293 19.83 13.35 2.95
C SER A 293 20.85 14.34 2.38
N VAL A 294 20.86 14.53 1.06
CA VAL A 294 21.76 15.46 0.38
C VAL A 294 21.07 16.74 -0.13
N THR A 295 19.74 16.78 -0.11
CA THR A 295 18.96 17.91 -0.68
C THR A 295 18.19 18.72 0.34
N LEU A 296 17.86 18.14 1.50
CA LEU A 296 17.12 18.80 2.57
C LEU A 296 18.04 19.20 3.72
N ASP A 297 17.65 20.25 4.42
CA ASP A 297 18.30 20.67 5.67
C ASP A 297 17.85 19.82 6.85
N LYS A 298 18.65 19.86 7.93
CA LYS A 298 18.45 19.11 9.16
C LYS A 298 17.05 19.29 9.76
N GLU A 299 16.60 20.54 9.88
CA GLU A 299 15.31 20.86 10.54
C GLU A 299 14.14 20.26 9.77
N THR A 300 14.15 20.38 8.43
CA THR A 300 13.12 19.78 7.58
C THR A 300 13.10 18.26 7.71
N MET A 301 14.27 17.60 7.69
CA MET A 301 14.36 16.15 7.83
C MET A 301 13.86 15.69 9.20
N HIS A 302 14.34 16.30 10.30
CA HIS A 302 13.93 15.94 11.65
C HIS A 302 12.44 16.16 11.87
N LYS A 303 11.86 17.24 11.35
CA LYS A 303 10.42 17.48 11.42
C LYS A 303 9.61 16.39 10.72
N LYS A 304 10.06 15.92 9.56
CA LYS A 304 9.44 14.79 8.86
C LYS A 304 9.54 13.51 9.69
N ASP A 305 10.69 13.22 10.27
CA ASP A 305 10.90 12.03 11.11
C ASP A 305 10.02 12.05 12.37
N GLN A 306 9.83 13.21 13.00
CA GLN A 306 8.96 13.36 14.18
C GLN A 306 7.49 13.08 13.88
N ILE A 307 6.99 13.44 12.70
CA ILE A 307 5.59 13.24 12.35
C ILE A 307 5.31 11.88 11.71
N MET A 308 6.34 11.17 11.23
CA MET A 308 6.20 9.92 10.48
C MET A 308 5.38 8.86 11.23
N PRO A 309 5.57 8.59 12.55
CA PRO A 309 4.80 7.57 13.24
C PRO A 309 3.30 7.88 13.23
N ARG A 310 2.93 9.13 13.50
CA ARG A 310 1.52 9.55 13.48
C ARG A 310 0.95 9.54 12.07
N TYR A 311 1.73 9.96 11.08
CA TYR A 311 1.32 9.92 9.68
C TYR A 311 1.07 8.47 9.21
N ALA A 312 1.96 7.52 9.56
CA ALA A 312 1.80 6.10 9.27
C ALA A 312 0.59 5.49 9.99
N GLU A 313 0.37 5.83 11.26
CA GLU A 313 -0.79 5.38 12.04
C GLU A 313 -2.11 5.83 11.41
N LEU A 314 -2.23 7.08 11.01
CA LEU A 314 -3.43 7.59 10.34
C LEU A 314 -3.73 6.81 9.05
N ILE A 315 -2.70 6.54 8.25
CA ILE A 315 -2.84 5.74 7.03
C ILE A 315 -3.27 4.31 7.36
N TYR A 316 -2.61 3.69 8.33
CA TYR A 316 -2.90 2.32 8.77
C TYR A 316 -4.36 2.17 9.22
N ASN A 317 -4.85 3.13 9.99
CA ASN A 317 -6.19 3.17 10.55
C ASN A 317 -7.28 3.55 9.53
N GLY A 318 -6.93 3.91 8.28
CA GLY A 318 -7.89 4.25 7.23
C GLY A 318 -8.26 5.73 7.15
N TYR A 319 -7.55 6.61 7.86
CA TYR A 319 -7.77 8.07 7.85
C TYR A 319 -7.04 8.78 6.69
N TRP A 320 -6.92 8.12 5.52
CA TRP A 320 -6.26 8.70 4.35
C TRP A 320 -6.83 10.08 3.96
N ASP A 321 -8.14 10.24 4.01
CA ASP A 321 -8.84 11.46 3.60
C ASP A 321 -9.13 12.40 4.77
N SER A 322 -8.54 12.19 5.96
CA SER A 322 -8.76 13.02 7.14
C SER A 322 -8.03 14.38 7.05
N LYS A 323 -8.62 15.41 7.68
CA LYS A 323 -8.00 16.73 7.80
C LYS A 323 -6.62 16.68 8.45
N GLU A 324 -6.43 15.80 9.45
CA GLU A 324 -5.16 15.64 10.15
C GLU A 324 -4.09 15.09 9.20
N ARG A 325 -4.37 14.00 8.47
CA ARG A 325 -3.43 13.44 7.51
C ARG A 325 -3.07 14.48 6.43
N PHE A 326 -4.01 15.28 5.94
CA PHE A 326 -3.71 16.36 5.00
C PHE A 326 -2.81 17.44 5.59
N LYS A 327 -2.97 17.79 6.89
CA LYS A 327 -2.06 18.73 7.58
C LYS A 327 -0.64 18.15 7.64
N LEU A 328 -0.50 16.88 8.01
CA LEU A 328 0.80 16.21 8.03
C LEU A 328 1.40 16.10 6.62
N GLN A 329 0.59 15.83 5.58
CA GLN A 329 1.07 15.81 4.20
C GLN A 329 1.69 17.14 3.77
N LYS A 330 1.12 18.27 4.20
CA LYS A 330 1.71 19.59 3.92
C LYS A 330 3.11 19.71 4.53
N ILE A 331 3.33 19.16 5.71
CA ILE A 331 4.66 19.14 6.34
C ILE A 331 5.60 18.19 5.57
N VAL A 332 5.13 17.00 5.19
CA VAL A 332 5.87 16.04 4.35
C VAL A 332 6.32 16.69 3.04
N ASP A 333 5.46 17.50 2.43
CA ASP A 333 5.69 18.14 1.14
C ASP A 333 6.48 19.48 1.23
N LEU A 334 6.87 19.89 2.46
CA LEU A 334 7.76 21.04 2.61
C LEU A 334 9.07 20.80 1.85
N LYS A 335 9.47 21.78 1.05
CA LYS A 335 10.70 21.74 0.25
C LYS A 335 10.82 20.56 -0.72
N LYS A 336 9.72 19.85 -1.04
CA LYS A 336 9.74 18.74 -2.02
C LYS A 336 10.33 19.14 -3.38
N ASN A 337 10.16 20.41 -3.76
CA ASN A 337 10.72 20.97 -5.00
C ASN A 337 12.27 21.00 -5.02
N LYS A 338 12.92 20.85 -3.88
CA LYS A 338 14.39 20.74 -3.77
C LYS A 338 14.88 19.30 -3.94
N VAL A 339 14.03 18.30 -3.74
CA VAL A 339 14.41 16.88 -3.82
C VAL A 339 14.39 16.44 -5.29
N ASN A 340 15.51 16.70 -5.98
CA ASN A 340 15.73 16.37 -7.38
C ASN A 340 17.10 15.73 -7.55
N GLY A 341 17.18 14.73 -8.44
CA GLY A 341 18.45 14.06 -8.71
C GLY A 341 18.29 12.57 -8.95
N SER A 342 19.31 11.80 -8.64
CA SER A 342 19.29 10.36 -8.80
C SER A 342 20.05 9.65 -7.68
N VAL A 343 19.63 8.41 -7.41
CA VAL A 343 20.29 7.52 -6.45
C VAL A 343 20.57 6.20 -7.15
N LYS A 344 21.84 5.77 -7.13
CA LYS A 344 22.24 4.45 -7.59
C LYS A 344 22.24 3.48 -6.43
N LEU A 345 21.54 2.38 -6.60
CA LEU A 345 21.41 1.28 -5.65
C LEU A 345 22.14 0.05 -6.18
N LYS A 346 22.80 -0.67 -5.27
CA LYS A 346 23.27 -2.04 -5.46
C LYS A 346 22.35 -2.99 -4.71
N LEU A 347 21.83 -3.98 -5.41
CA LEU A 347 20.88 -4.98 -4.93
C LEU A 347 21.57 -6.31 -4.84
N TYR A 348 21.61 -6.92 -3.66
CA TYR A 348 22.33 -8.18 -3.49
C TYR A 348 21.75 -8.97 -2.30
N LYS A 349 21.25 -10.16 -2.58
CA LYS A 349 20.82 -11.15 -1.58
C LYS A 349 20.04 -10.56 -0.41
N GLY A 350 18.89 -9.93 -0.70
CA GLY A 350 18.01 -9.30 0.30
C GLY A 350 18.42 -7.89 0.72
N ASN A 351 19.59 -7.40 0.33
CA ASN A 351 20.10 -6.10 0.78
C ASN A 351 19.98 -5.02 -0.29
N VAL A 352 19.69 -3.80 0.16
CA VAL A 352 19.72 -2.56 -0.61
C VAL A 352 20.87 -1.70 -0.12
N ILE A 353 21.86 -1.47 -0.97
CA ILE A 353 23.06 -0.70 -0.64
C ILE A 353 23.04 0.57 -1.48
N ILE A 354 23.25 1.72 -0.84
CA ILE A 354 23.35 3.01 -1.52
C ILE A 354 24.75 3.15 -2.10
N GLU A 355 24.89 3.11 -3.43
CA GLU A 355 26.17 3.29 -4.13
C GLU A 355 26.55 4.75 -4.31
N SER A 356 25.59 5.58 -4.79
CA SER A 356 25.86 7.00 -5.01
C SER A 356 24.57 7.84 -5.02
N ARG A 357 24.74 9.14 -4.84
CA ARG A 357 23.72 10.17 -4.91
C ARG A 357 24.19 11.29 -5.81
N GLN A 358 23.35 11.75 -6.72
CA GLN A 358 23.68 12.84 -7.63
C GLN A 358 22.53 13.87 -7.65
N THR A 359 22.86 15.12 -7.38
CA THR A 359 21.90 16.23 -7.42
C THR A 359 22.59 17.54 -7.77
N LYS A 360 21.86 18.44 -8.44
CA LYS A 360 22.29 19.82 -8.68
C LYS A 360 21.92 20.76 -7.52
N SER A 361 21.03 20.34 -6.63
CA SER A 361 20.48 21.13 -5.51
C SER A 361 21.01 20.62 -4.16
N SER A 362 22.31 20.34 -4.08
CA SER A 362 22.93 19.76 -2.89
C SER A 362 22.96 20.75 -1.71
N ALA A 363 22.44 20.32 -0.55
CA ALA A 363 22.71 20.96 0.73
C ALA A 363 24.07 20.51 1.32
N TYR A 364 24.64 19.44 0.79
CA TYR A 364 25.93 18.89 1.17
C TYR A 364 27.05 19.63 0.43
N SER A 365 28.08 20.05 1.15
CA SER A 365 29.23 20.76 0.59
C SER A 365 30.53 20.02 0.89
N MET A 366 31.14 19.43 -0.14
CA MET A 366 32.43 18.74 0.00
C MET A 366 33.52 19.67 0.61
N LYS A 367 33.51 20.97 0.22
CA LYS A 367 34.46 21.95 0.77
C LYS A 367 34.36 22.13 2.29
N LYS A 368 33.12 22.02 2.86
CA LYS A 368 32.90 22.22 4.30
C LYS A 368 33.20 20.99 5.15
N VAL A 369 33.12 19.80 4.57
CA VAL A 369 33.29 18.53 5.30
C VAL A 369 34.63 17.87 5.08
N SER A 370 35.46 18.44 4.19
CA SER A 370 36.85 17.96 3.95
C SER A 370 37.65 18.05 5.24
N PHE A 371 38.43 17.02 5.53
CA PHE A 371 39.47 17.02 6.59
C PHE A 371 40.72 17.81 6.18
N GLU A 372 40.84 18.17 4.91
CA GLU A 372 41.88 19.06 4.44
C GLU A 372 41.70 20.46 5.00
N GLU A 373 42.80 21.19 5.21
CA GLU A 373 42.78 22.54 5.76
C GLU A 373 41.91 23.46 4.88
N ASN A 374 40.94 24.07 5.49
CA ASN A 374 39.93 24.85 4.76
C ASN A 374 39.77 26.25 5.36
N LYS A 375 40.13 27.28 4.61
CA LYS A 375 40.00 28.70 5.01
C LYS A 375 38.57 29.12 5.35
N THR A 376 37.56 28.35 4.98
CA THR A 376 36.15 28.65 5.26
C THR A 376 35.65 28.13 6.60
N PHE A 377 36.43 27.27 7.27
CA PHE A 377 36.09 26.73 8.60
C PHE A 377 36.72 27.55 9.71
N ASN A 378 35.90 28.33 10.43
CA ASN A 378 36.38 29.14 11.56
C ASN A 378 36.17 28.37 12.87
N LYS A 379 37.25 27.92 13.49
CA LYS A 379 37.27 27.18 14.77
C LYS A 379 36.58 27.97 15.90
N SER A 380 36.71 29.31 15.93
CA SER A 380 36.09 30.16 16.96
C SER A 380 34.55 30.14 16.90
N ASN A 381 33.96 29.90 15.73
CA ASN A 381 32.50 29.76 15.60
C ASN A 381 31.99 28.50 16.27
N VAL A 382 32.76 27.41 16.26
CA VAL A 382 32.40 26.15 16.93
C VAL A 382 32.42 26.35 18.45
N GLU A 383 33.43 27.04 18.97
CA GLU A 383 33.51 27.35 20.39
C GLU A 383 32.35 28.23 20.87
N ARG A 384 31.98 29.28 20.12
CA ARG A 384 30.82 30.12 20.40
C ARG A 384 29.52 29.29 20.37
N PHE A 385 29.37 28.41 19.40
CA PHE A 385 28.23 27.51 19.30
C PHE A 385 28.13 26.57 20.52
N ILE A 386 29.25 25.96 20.95
CA ILE A 386 29.29 25.11 22.13
C ILE A 386 28.94 25.92 23.37
N ASN A 387 29.49 27.12 23.54
CA ASN A 387 29.23 27.97 24.70
C ASN A 387 27.75 28.45 24.75
N TYR A 388 27.14 28.69 23.61
CA TYR A 388 25.70 28.96 23.55
C TYR A 388 24.86 27.77 24.02
N HIS A 389 25.19 26.55 23.56
CA HIS A 389 24.45 25.34 23.91
C HIS A 389 24.70 24.82 25.34
N LYS A 390 25.86 25.11 25.92
CA LYS A 390 26.12 24.81 27.38
C LYS A 390 25.04 25.39 28.27
N LYS A 391 24.50 26.58 27.95
CA LYS A 391 23.44 27.22 28.75
C LYS A 391 22.15 26.40 28.81
N LYS A 392 21.85 25.67 27.72
CA LYS A 392 20.65 24.81 27.64
C LYS A 392 20.74 23.49 28.41
N LEU A 393 21.94 23.10 28.84
CA LEU A 393 22.14 21.88 29.66
C LEU A 393 21.79 22.09 31.13
N ARG A 394 21.69 23.37 31.58
CA ARG A 394 21.46 23.74 32.98
C ARG A 394 20.12 24.46 33.17
N SER A 395 19.34 24.66 32.12
CA SER A 395 17.96 25.14 32.11
C SER A 395 16.97 23.97 31.96
#